data_00cbaaa32067437cdbc576ba5ae5a309
#
_entry.id   00cbaaa32067437cdbc576ba5ae5a309
#
_cell.length_a   1.000
_cell.length_b   1.000
_cell.length_c   1.000
_cell.angle_alpha   90.00
_cell.angle_beta   90.00
_cell.angle_gamma   90.00
#
_symmetry.space_group_name_H-M   'P 1'
#
loop_
_entity.id
_entity.type
_entity.pdbx_description
1 polymer ?
#
loop_
_entity_poly.entity_id
_entity_poly.type
_entity_poly.pdbx_seq_one_letter_code
_entity_poly.pdbx_strand_id
1 'polypeptide(L)'
;MSKFGIFRRAVMRGLKEGPVQEVTIQAFDNLSRVDTERWQDYGFAGHPGDGQGLYVEVGGHAIVMRMDRIDSRPQLKVGEVAVWHKEGHKILLTDGGKVRVECTTYEVACDVYKVEAKSGIELTTPKVKASEAIESKTAKITEGAEIAGRDFLHHNHDSVQRGNDNSGGVV
;
A
#
# COMPACT_ATOMS: atom_id res chain seq x y z
N MET A 1 42.57 -17.86 17.25
CA MET A 1 41.26 -17.45 16.70
C MET A 1 40.40 -16.96 17.86
N SER A 2 40.01 -15.69 17.86
CA SER A 2 39.15 -15.12 18.88
C SER A 2 37.80 -15.83 18.88
N LYS A 3 37.37 -16.38 20.03
CA LYS A 3 36.05 -17.02 20.21
C LYS A 3 34.90 -15.98 20.37
N PHE A 4 35.20 -14.70 20.26
CA PHE A 4 34.21 -13.65 20.51
C PHE A 4 33.57 -13.24 19.17
N GLY A 5 32.25 -13.25 19.15
CA GLY A 5 31.47 -12.70 18.05
C GLY A 5 31.58 -11.17 18.00
N ILE A 6 31.51 -10.60 16.83
CA ILE A 6 31.47 -9.16 16.60
C ILE A 6 30.01 -8.77 16.33
N PHE A 7 29.49 -7.82 17.10
CA PHE A 7 28.21 -7.16 16.88
C PHE A 7 28.45 -5.68 16.69
N ARG A 8 28.16 -5.16 15.51
CA ARG A 8 28.44 -3.75 15.22
C ARG A 8 27.36 -3.15 14.33
N ARG A 9 27.16 -1.84 14.47
CA ARG A 9 26.49 -1.07 13.43
C ARG A 9 27.40 -1.00 12.22
N ALA A 10 26.86 -1.20 11.04
CA ALA A 10 27.59 -1.05 9.79
C ALA A 10 26.77 -0.21 8.78
N VAL A 11 27.46 0.55 7.97
CA VAL A 11 26.92 1.18 6.77
C VAL A 11 26.95 0.14 5.66
N MET A 12 25.83 -0.01 4.97
CA MET A 12 25.69 -0.95 3.87
C MET A 12 25.51 -0.21 2.56
N ARG A 13 26.14 -0.72 1.52
CA ARG A 13 26.11 -0.17 0.18
C ARG A 13 26.03 -1.30 -0.84
N GLY A 14 25.52 -0.97 -2.03
CA GLY A 14 25.62 -1.84 -3.18
C GLY A 14 24.96 -3.21 -2.99
N LEU A 15 23.70 -3.24 -2.54
CA LEU A 15 22.93 -4.48 -2.41
C LEU A 15 22.76 -5.14 -3.77
N LYS A 16 23.03 -6.44 -3.83
CA LYS A 16 22.81 -7.32 -4.98
C LYS A 16 21.68 -8.29 -4.66
N GLU A 17 20.76 -8.46 -5.61
CA GLU A 17 19.73 -9.49 -5.56
C GLU A 17 20.26 -10.82 -6.10
N GLY A 18 19.82 -11.91 -5.50
CA GLY A 18 20.15 -13.26 -5.85
C GLY A 18 19.33 -14.27 -5.06
N PRO A 19 19.72 -15.57 -5.04
CA PRO A 19 19.09 -16.54 -4.13
C PRO A 19 19.16 -16.10 -2.67
N VAL A 20 20.19 -15.37 -2.30
CA VAL A 20 20.36 -14.57 -1.08
C VAL A 20 20.73 -13.15 -1.47
N GLN A 21 20.36 -12.17 -0.66
CA GLN A 21 20.83 -10.81 -0.87
C GLN A 21 22.23 -10.65 -0.30
N GLU A 22 23.10 -10.00 -1.06
CA GLU A 22 24.47 -9.71 -0.68
C GLU A 22 24.68 -8.20 -0.62
N VAL A 23 25.44 -7.74 0.37
CA VAL A 23 25.74 -6.31 0.55
C VAL A 23 27.23 -6.11 0.79
N THR A 24 27.74 -4.97 0.34
CA THR A 24 29.02 -4.45 0.80
C THR A 24 28.81 -3.67 2.08
N ILE A 25 29.54 -4.03 3.12
CA ILE A 25 29.49 -3.35 4.41
C ILE A 25 30.76 -2.54 4.65
N GLN A 26 30.57 -1.44 5.36
CA GLN A 26 31.65 -0.67 5.97
C GLN A 26 31.34 -0.55 7.46
N ALA A 27 32.06 -1.32 8.28
CA ALA A 27 32.07 -1.19 9.72
C ALA A 27 33.24 -0.27 10.12
N PHE A 28 33.28 0.13 11.41
CA PHE A 28 34.27 1.08 11.89
C PHE A 28 35.74 0.72 11.51
N ASP A 29 36.56 1.74 11.42
CA ASP A 29 38.03 1.64 11.34
C ASP A 29 38.59 0.76 10.20
N ASN A 30 38.14 1.00 8.98
CA ASN A 30 38.64 0.34 7.78
C ASN A 30 38.20 -1.13 7.58
N LEU A 31 37.28 -1.66 8.38
CA LEU A 31 36.68 -2.95 8.08
C LEU A 31 35.66 -2.79 6.96
N SER A 32 36.04 -3.20 5.76
CA SER A 32 35.13 -3.34 4.63
C SER A 32 35.00 -4.81 4.28
N ARG A 33 33.78 -5.30 4.10
CA ARG A 33 33.49 -6.63 3.54
C ARG A 33 32.56 -6.52 2.38
N VAL A 34 32.84 -7.22 1.31
CA VAL A 34 31.99 -7.41 0.13
C VAL A 34 31.23 -8.72 0.28
N ASP A 35 30.11 -8.83 -0.44
CA ASP A 35 29.32 -10.06 -0.58
C ASP A 35 28.93 -10.65 0.79
N THR A 36 28.56 -9.79 1.74
CA THR A 36 28.04 -10.22 3.05
C THR A 36 26.56 -10.51 2.91
N GLU A 37 26.14 -11.70 3.32
CA GLU A 37 24.74 -12.13 3.25
C GLU A 37 23.85 -11.23 4.12
N ARG A 38 22.71 -10.78 3.54
CA ARG A 38 21.68 -10.04 4.25
C ARG A 38 20.48 -10.94 4.56
N TRP A 39 20.19 -11.11 5.84
CA TRP A 39 19.04 -11.87 6.30
C TRP A 39 17.79 -11.00 6.46
N GLN A 40 16.66 -11.55 6.03
CA GLN A 40 15.34 -10.95 6.16
C GLN A 40 14.38 -11.95 6.82
N ASP A 41 13.37 -11.42 7.48
CA ASP A 41 12.31 -12.25 8.04
C ASP A 41 11.39 -12.78 6.93
N TYR A 42 10.87 -13.97 7.10
CA TYR A 42 9.88 -14.53 6.18
C TYR A 42 8.66 -13.61 6.04
N GLY A 43 8.22 -13.41 4.81
CA GLY A 43 7.10 -12.52 4.50
C GLY A 43 7.49 -11.05 4.33
N PHE A 44 8.76 -10.70 4.53
CA PHE A 44 9.29 -9.37 4.25
C PHE A 44 10.39 -9.45 3.20
N ALA A 45 10.20 -8.73 2.10
CA ALA A 45 11.22 -8.56 1.09
C ALA A 45 11.42 -7.06 0.83
N GLY A 46 12.64 -6.59 0.94
CA GLY A 46 12.95 -5.18 0.71
C GLY A 46 14.33 -5.02 0.09
N HIS A 47 14.43 -4.07 -0.82
CA HIS A 47 15.68 -3.62 -1.38
C HIS A 47 15.92 -2.16 -0.96
N PRO A 48 16.51 -1.93 0.24
CA PRO A 48 16.64 -0.57 0.78
C PRO A 48 17.68 0.30 0.03
N GLY A 49 18.47 -0.28 -0.85
CA GLY A 49 19.65 0.38 -1.41
C GLY A 49 20.73 0.53 -0.35
N ASP A 50 21.17 1.75 -0.11
CA ASP A 50 22.09 2.06 0.98
C ASP A 50 21.36 2.24 2.30
N GLY A 51 22.03 1.97 3.42
CA GLY A 51 21.44 2.10 4.75
C GLY A 51 22.40 1.72 5.86
N GLN A 52 21.84 1.55 7.04
CA GLN A 52 22.57 1.06 8.20
C GLN A 52 21.92 -0.23 8.71
N GLY A 53 22.70 -1.12 9.26
CA GLY A 53 22.20 -2.35 9.84
C GLY A 53 23.11 -2.92 10.90
N LEU A 54 22.68 -4.05 11.44
CA LEU A 54 23.45 -4.80 12.40
C LEU A 54 24.34 -5.81 11.65
N TYR A 55 25.64 -5.64 11.75
CA TYR A 55 26.63 -6.59 11.31
C TYR A 55 26.94 -7.57 12.43
N VAL A 56 26.89 -8.84 12.13
CA VAL A 56 27.20 -9.94 13.05
C VAL A 56 28.24 -10.84 12.40
N GLU A 57 29.32 -11.11 13.10
CA GLU A 57 30.36 -12.05 12.66
C GLU A 57 30.70 -13.02 13.80
N VAL A 58 30.61 -14.31 13.51
CA VAL A 58 30.98 -15.39 14.41
C VAL A 58 31.71 -16.48 13.66
N GLY A 59 32.91 -16.86 14.12
CA GLY A 59 33.65 -17.97 13.54
C GLY A 59 34.02 -17.78 12.06
N GLY A 60 34.16 -16.54 11.59
CA GLY A 60 34.48 -16.21 10.20
C GLY A 60 33.25 -16.09 9.28
N HIS A 61 32.06 -16.42 9.78
CA HIS A 61 30.81 -16.15 9.07
C HIS A 61 30.27 -14.78 9.44
N ALA A 62 29.89 -14.02 8.42
CA ALA A 62 29.36 -12.67 8.57
C ALA A 62 27.99 -12.55 7.92
N ILE A 63 27.06 -11.95 8.63
CA ILE A 63 25.71 -11.63 8.16
C ILE A 63 25.34 -10.18 8.49
N VAL A 64 24.38 -9.65 7.78
CA VAL A 64 23.74 -8.37 8.07
C VAL A 64 22.24 -8.55 8.23
N MET A 65 21.67 -7.87 9.20
CA MET A 65 20.23 -7.88 9.44
C MET A 65 19.73 -6.48 9.83
N ARG A 66 18.40 -6.29 9.76
CA ARG A 66 17.70 -5.10 10.25
C ARG A 66 18.21 -3.79 9.64
N MET A 67 18.22 -3.74 8.31
CA MET A 67 18.58 -2.50 7.61
C MET A 67 17.54 -1.40 7.84
N ASP A 68 18.02 -0.20 8.14
CA ASP A 68 17.23 1.00 8.32
C ASP A 68 17.75 2.12 7.39
N ARG A 69 16.84 2.92 6.84
CA ARG A 69 17.16 4.14 6.10
C ARG A 69 16.83 5.35 6.96
N ILE A 70 17.81 5.81 7.71
CA ILE A 70 17.65 6.88 8.70
C ILE A 70 17.21 8.20 8.05
N ASP A 71 17.68 8.48 6.84
CA ASP A 71 17.42 9.70 6.09
C ASP A 71 15.96 9.87 5.64
N SER A 72 15.25 8.78 5.46
CA SER A 72 13.87 8.79 4.93
C SER A 72 12.84 8.12 5.86
N ARG A 73 13.26 7.75 7.06
CA ARG A 73 12.41 7.11 8.03
C ARG A 73 11.27 8.04 8.49
N PRO A 74 9.99 7.60 8.44
CA PRO A 74 8.88 8.41 8.93
C PRO A 74 8.97 8.62 10.45
N GLN A 75 8.60 9.81 10.90
CA GLN A 75 8.43 10.11 12.31
C GLN A 75 7.06 9.60 12.76
N LEU A 76 7.06 8.61 13.63
CA LEU A 76 5.84 7.99 14.17
C LEU A 76 5.59 8.49 15.60
N LYS A 77 4.32 8.58 15.97
CA LYS A 77 3.91 8.80 17.36
C LYS A 77 4.06 7.52 18.17
N VAL A 78 4.03 7.64 19.47
CA VAL A 78 4.03 6.48 20.36
C VAL A 78 2.83 5.58 20.03
N GLY A 79 3.07 4.27 19.86
CA GLY A 79 2.06 3.29 19.53
C GLY A 79 1.78 3.10 18.04
N GLU A 80 2.24 3.98 17.17
CA GLU A 80 2.06 3.83 15.73
C GLU A 80 3.04 2.83 15.11
N VAL A 81 2.57 2.10 14.10
CA VAL A 81 3.37 1.18 13.29
C VAL A 81 3.16 1.48 11.82
N ALA A 82 4.23 1.50 11.03
CA ALA A 82 4.15 1.71 9.59
C ALA A 82 4.97 0.71 8.78
N VAL A 83 4.41 0.27 7.64
CA VAL A 83 5.17 -0.24 6.50
C VAL A 83 5.28 0.91 5.51
N TRP A 84 6.49 1.27 5.13
CA TRP A 84 6.73 2.53 4.42
C TRP A 84 7.80 2.41 3.33
N HIS A 85 7.78 3.33 2.40
CA HIS A 85 8.76 3.48 1.33
C HIS A 85 9.42 4.86 1.38
N LYS A 86 10.65 4.97 0.88
CA LYS A 86 11.46 6.21 0.87
C LYS A 86 10.77 7.41 0.21
N GLU A 87 9.82 7.17 -0.69
CA GLU A 87 9.04 8.20 -1.38
C GLU A 87 7.81 8.68 -0.58
N GLY A 88 7.63 8.17 0.63
CA GLY A 88 6.62 8.66 1.58
C GLY A 88 5.32 7.89 1.60
N HIS A 89 5.03 7.03 0.61
CA HIS A 89 3.83 6.20 0.68
C HIS A 89 3.97 5.12 1.74
N LYS A 90 2.87 4.81 2.42
CA LYS A 90 2.89 3.93 3.59
C LYS A 90 1.53 3.34 3.93
N ILE A 91 1.57 2.24 4.65
CA ILE A 91 0.44 1.70 5.41
C ILE A 91 0.72 2.01 6.88
N LEU A 92 -0.16 2.75 7.53
CA LEU A 92 -0.02 3.22 8.90
C LEU A 92 -1.12 2.64 9.78
N LEU A 93 -0.73 2.00 10.89
CA LEU A 93 -1.63 1.61 11.95
C LEU A 93 -1.52 2.64 13.08
N THR A 94 -2.65 3.19 13.51
CA THR A 94 -2.70 4.26 14.51
C THR A 94 -3.81 4.01 15.52
N ASP A 95 -3.86 4.83 16.55
CA ASP A 95 -4.85 4.74 17.60
C ASP A 95 -6.30 4.74 17.07
N GLY A 96 -7.22 4.17 17.84
CA GLY A 96 -8.64 4.07 17.49
C GLY A 96 -8.95 2.95 16.49
N GLY A 97 -8.06 1.95 16.35
CA GLY A 97 -8.26 0.80 15.46
C GLY A 97 -8.24 1.15 13.98
N LYS A 98 -7.51 2.19 13.60
CA LYS A 98 -7.47 2.72 12.23
C LYS A 98 -6.26 2.19 11.46
N VAL A 99 -6.51 1.73 10.23
CA VAL A 99 -5.49 1.48 9.21
C VAL A 99 -5.63 2.53 8.11
N ARG A 100 -4.56 3.25 7.80
CA ARG A 100 -4.53 4.28 6.77
C ARG A 100 -3.50 3.94 5.71
N VAL A 101 -3.90 3.97 4.45
CA VAL A 101 -3.01 3.83 3.30
C VAL A 101 -2.83 5.21 2.68
N GLU A 102 -1.59 5.64 2.52
CA GLU A 102 -1.22 6.90 1.86
C GLU A 102 -0.35 6.58 0.65
N CYS A 103 -0.84 6.86 -0.55
CA CYS A 103 -0.15 6.62 -1.82
C CYS A 103 -0.75 7.48 -2.94
N THR A 104 -0.06 7.58 -4.05
CA THR A 104 -0.58 8.23 -5.27
C THR A 104 -1.56 7.32 -5.99
N THR A 105 -1.24 6.03 -6.12
CA THR A 105 -2.09 5.04 -6.76
C THR A 105 -2.18 3.82 -5.85
N TYR A 106 -3.40 3.33 -5.61
CA TYR A 106 -3.66 2.10 -4.89
C TYR A 106 -4.31 1.10 -5.83
N GLU A 107 -3.57 0.05 -6.19
CA GLU A 107 -4.02 -1.00 -7.10
C GLU A 107 -4.23 -2.30 -6.34
N VAL A 108 -5.33 -2.97 -6.62
CA VAL A 108 -5.64 -4.30 -6.11
C VAL A 108 -5.90 -5.21 -7.30
N ALA A 109 -5.03 -6.20 -7.51
CA ALA A 109 -5.18 -7.23 -8.52
C ALA A 109 -5.51 -8.56 -7.83
N CYS A 110 -6.73 -9.04 -7.95
CA CYS A 110 -7.21 -10.25 -7.31
C CYS A 110 -8.41 -10.82 -8.07
N ASP A 111 -8.69 -12.10 -7.88
CA ASP A 111 -9.87 -12.74 -8.48
C ASP A 111 -11.17 -12.23 -7.85
N VAL A 112 -11.17 -12.00 -6.53
CA VAL A 112 -12.35 -11.53 -5.80
C VAL A 112 -11.93 -10.50 -4.75
N TYR A 113 -12.49 -9.30 -4.83
CA TYR A 113 -12.33 -8.26 -3.82
C TYR A 113 -13.61 -8.15 -2.97
N LYS A 114 -13.55 -8.51 -1.68
CA LYS A 114 -14.66 -8.43 -0.75
C LYS A 114 -14.43 -7.34 0.28
N VAL A 115 -15.44 -6.51 0.49
CA VAL A 115 -15.47 -5.52 1.57
C VAL A 115 -16.73 -5.75 2.40
N GLU A 116 -16.56 -5.96 3.69
CA GLU A 116 -17.67 -6.05 4.65
C GLU A 116 -17.57 -4.88 5.63
N ALA A 117 -18.53 -3.98 5.56
CA ALA A 117 -18.58 -2.79 6.40
C ALA A 117 -19.94 -2.67 7.08
N LYS A 118 -19.98 -2.66 8.42
CA LYS A 118 -21.24 -2.62 9.19
C LYS A 118 -22.01 -1.32 9.02
N SER A 119 -21.33 -0.20 8.83
CA SER A 119 -21.94 1.14 8.81
C SER A 119 -21.99 1.77 7.42
N GLY A 120 -21.18 1.31 6.48
CA GLY A 120 -21.14 1.84 5.13
C GLY A 120 -19.77 1.87 4.51
N ILE A 121 -19.74 2.18 3.22
CA ILE A 121 -18.53 2.47 2.43
C ILE A 121 -18.70 3.88 1.89
N GLU A 122 -17.72 4.74 2.14
CA GLU A 122 -17.69 6.11 1.63
C GLU A 122 -16.62 6.21 0.54
N LEU A 123 -17.02 6.70 -0.63
CA LEU A 123 -16.13 6.94 -1.77
C LEU A 123 -16.20 8.42 -2.14
N THR A 124 -15.16 9.17 -1.79
CA THR A 124 -15.02 10.57 -2.18
C THR A 124 -14.17 10.65 -3.44
N THR A 125 -14.82 10.63 -4.59
CA THR A 125 -14.15 10.61 -5.89
C THR A 125 -15.03 11.27 -6.97
N PRO A 126 -14.44 11.95 -7.97
CA PRO A 126 -15.20 12.48 -9.10
C PRO A 126 -15.88 11.40 -9.96
N LYS A 127 -15.39 10.16 -9.92
CA LYS A 127 -15.92 9.09 -10.77
C LYS A 127 -15.68 7.71 -10.16
N VAL A 128 -16.72 6.88 -10.19
CA VAL A 128 -16.65 5.43 -9.98
C VAL A 128 -16.99 4.75 -11.31
N LYS A 129 -16.15 3.81 -11.74
CA LYS A 129 -16.37 3.06 -12.98
C LYS A 129 -16.40 1.56 -12.67
N ALA A 130 -17.48 0.90 -13.08
CA ALA A 130 -17.57 -0.55 -13.15
C ALA A 130 -17.61 -0.95 -14.65
N SER A 131 -16.90 -2.02 -15.01
CA SER A 131 -16.83 -2.48 -16.41
C SER A 131 -18.11 -3.16 -16.89
N GLU A 132 -18.87 -3.79 -15.95
CA GLU A 132 -20.07 -4.57 -16.28
C GLU A 132 -21.26 -4.08 -15.50
N ALA A 133 -21.51 -4.53 -14.29
CA ALA A 133 -22.72 -4.25 -13.53
C ALA A 133 -22.44 -3.69 -12.15
N ILE A 134 -23.37 -2.88 -11.64
CA ILE A 134 -23.50 -2.50 -10.24
C ILE A 134 -24.87 -2.97 -9.79
N GLU A 135 -24.92 -3.91 -8.85
CA GLU A 135 -26.15 -4.41 -8.25
C GLU A 135 -26.38 -3.74 -6.89
N SER A 136 -27.58 -3.20 -6.69
CA SER A 136 -27.99 -2.62 -5.42
C SER A 136 -29.49 -2.81 -5.20
N LYS A 137 -29.94 -2.88 -3.95
CA LYS A 137 -31.39 -2.92 -3.63
C LYS A 137 -32.07 -1.59 -3.91
N THR A 138 -31.37 -0.49 -3.69
CA THR A 138 -31.88 0.88 -3.89
C THR A 138 -30.73 1.78 -4.35
N ALA A 139 -31.05 2.79 -5.16
CA ALA A 139 -30.14 3.86 -5.49
C ALA A 139 -30.82 5.21 -5.22
N LYS A 140 -30.10 6.16 -4.61
CA LYS A 140 -30.51 7.55 -4.46
C LYS A 140 -29.54 8.41 -5.28
N ILE A 141 -30.07 9.04 -6.33
CA ILE A 141 -29.34 9.92 -7.21
C ILE A 141 -29.88 11.34 -7.00
N THR A 142 -29.05 12.29 -6.60
CA THR A 142 -29.48 13.60 -6.12
C THR A 142 -29.49 14.68 -7.20
N GLU A 143 -28.69 14.54 -8.25
CA GLU A 143 -28.52 15.60 -9.25
C GLU A 143 -28.94 15.21 -10.65
N GLY A 144 -28.66 13.99 -11.10
CA GLY A 144 -29.05 13.55 -12.42
C GLY A 144 -28.64 12.12 -12.73
N ALA A 145 -29.33 11.48 -13.64
CA ALA A 145 -28.96 10.17 -14.14
C ALA A 145 -29.05 10.16 -15.65
N GLU A 146 -27.99 9.70 -16.32
CA GLU A 146 -27.98 9.42 -17.74
C GLU A 146 -28.02 7.91 -17.97
N ILE A 147 -29.01 7.44 -18.71
CA ILE A 147 -29.19 6.03 -19.05
C ILE A 147 -29.17 5.88 -20.56
N ALA A 148 -28.20 5.12 -21.07
CA ALA A 148 -28.00 4.90 -22.50
C ALA A 148 -27.90 6.22 -23.31
N GLY A 149 -27.19 7.23 -22.78
CA GLY A 149 -27.02 8.53 -23.43
C GLY A 149 -28.23 9.46 -23.34
N ARG A 150 -29.23 9.14 -22.51
CA ARG A 150 -30.41 9.97 -22.29
C ARG A 150 -30.50 10.44 -20.86
N ASP A 151 -30.70 11.75 -20.67
CA ASP A 151 -31.01 12.33 -19.38
C ASP A 151 -32.34 11.80 -18.86
N PHE A 152 -32.30 11.10 -17.73
CA PHE A 152 -33.50 10.48 -17.14
C PHE A 152 -34.49 11.53 -16.62
N LEU A 153 -34.03 12.65 -16.12
CA LEU A 153 -34.91 13.67 -15.53
C LEU A 153 -35.53 14.61 -16.57
N HIS A 154 -34.88 14.81 -17.69
CA HIS A 154 -35.29 15.82 -18.71
C HIS A 154 -35.61 15.21 -20.09
N HIS A 155 -35.83 13.87 -20.15
CA HIS A 155 -36.24 13.28 -21.44
C HIS A 155 -37.67 13.59 -21.76
N ASN A 156 -37.94 13.86 -23.06
CA ASN A 156 -39.28 14.10 -23.59
C ASN A 156 -39.76 12.87 -24.39
N HIS A 157 -41.04 12.67 -24.38
CA HIS A 157 -41.70 11.68 -25.24
C HIS A 157 -42.36 12.42 -26.38
N ASP A 158 -41.98 12.16 -27.62
CA ASP A 158 -42.62 12.70 -28.80
C ASP A 158 -43.90 11.94 -29.10
N SER A 159 -44.91 12.65 -29.61
CA SER A 159 -46.20 12.08 -30.06
C SER A 159 -47.09 11.49 -28.94
N VAL A 160 -46.99 11.96 -27.72
CA VAL A 160 -47.91 11.60 -26.64
C VAL A 160 -49.18 12.42 -26.75
N GLN A 161 -50.33 11.79 -27.03
CA GLN A 161 -51.64 12.47 -26.97
C GLN A 161 -51.95 12.79 -25.48
N ARG A 162 -52.40 14.00 -25.19
CA ARG A 162 -52.91 14.40 -23.88
C ARG A 162 -54.18 13.57 -23.58
N GLY A 163 -54.07 12.62 -22.67
CA GLY A 163 -55.20 12.03 -21.99
C GLY A 163 -55.73 12.91 -20.86
N ASN A 164 -56.96 12.73 -20.45
CA ASN A 164 -57.54 13.43 -19.28
C ASN A 164 -57.01 12.91 -17.91
N ASP A 165 -56.30 11.82 -17.91
CA ASP A 165 -55.77 11.20 -16.67
C ASP A 165 -54.24 11.28 -16.60
N ASN A 166 -53.72 11.36 -15.38
CA ASN A 166 -52.30 11.25 -15.14
C ASN A 166 -51.84 9.81 -15.51
N SER A 167 -50.70 9.73 -16.19
CA SER A 167 -50.07 8.44 -16.37
C SER A 167 -49.79 7.84 -14.99
N GLY A 168 -50.20 6.56 -14.77
CA GLY A 168 -49.92 5.84 -13.54
C GLY A 168 -48.43 5.90 -13.22
N GLY A 169 -48.08 5.81 -11.93
CA GLY A 169 -46.69 5.74 -11.51
C GLY A 169 -45.94 4.62 -12.20
N VAL A 170 -44.63 4.82 -12.35
CA VAL A 170 -43.72 3.75 -12.83
C VAL A 170 -43.78 2.60 -11.84
N VAL A 171 -44.26 1.43 -12.30
CA VAL A 171 -44.35 0.21 -11.50
C VAL A 171 -43.02 -0.52 -11.54
#